data_3e75891cb3d34422f7f603b234e64c37
#
_entry.id   3e75891cb3d34422f7f603b234e64c37
#
_cell.length_a   1.000
_cell.length_b   1.000
_cell.length_c   1.000
_cell.angle_alpha   90.00
_cell.angle_beta   90.00
_cell.angle_gamma   90.00
#
_symmetry.space_group_name_H-M   'P 1'
#
loop_
_entity.id
_entity.type
_entity.pdbx_description
1 polymer ?
#
loop_
_entity_poly.entity_id
_entity_poly.type
_entity_poly.pdbx_seq_one_letter_code
_entity_poly.pdbx_strand_id
1 'polypeptide(L)'
;MHDIHTHIGQFYQTKYDFHNIFMALKNNGITETTFAYLTPLFTDSAPAIEFYKAMTEETKEAVDFAKEIGLKVNPLYWIDPMVLFGGITLDSIMKDLDYKGLVVHPFLNDWNPSDEKRSNLLTQIFEFAEKKNYEIYFHTGCSETDNPLNFEKWFVEYPQVKVHLAHCKDPEPIIKLFSKCKNLVGDTAFCPQDSYEAICKAGFKDRMFFGTDFPISHWYQHYRDGIFSSDEKSLTESYAQSLSEYKKYYKNK
;
A
#
# COMPACT_ATOMS: atom_id res chain seq x y z
N MET A 1 -9.03 -15.61 -3.57
CA MET A 1 -8.39 -14.98 -2.40
C MET A 1 -8.07 -13.53 -2.78
N HIS A 2 -8.16 -12.58 -1.84
CA HIS A 2 -7.83 -11.17 -2.06
C HIS A 2 -6.48 -10.85 -1.41
N ASP A 3 -5.54 -10.33 -2.18
CA ASP A 3 -4.30 -9.72 -1.68
C ASP A 3 -4.49 -8.21 -1.63
N ILE A 4 -4.52 -7.66 -0.42
CA ILE A 4 -4.84 -6.23 -0.24
C ILE A 4 -3.65 -5.28 -0.38
N HIS A 5 -2.44 -5.81 -0.64
CA HIS A 5 -1.23 -5.01 -0.68
C HIS A 5 -0.25 -5.51 -1.73
N THR A 6 -0.37 -4.95 -2.94
CA THR A 6 0.55 -5.24 -4.05
C THR A 6 0.93 -3.95 -4.78
N HIS A 7 1.91 -4.04 -5.65
CA HIS A 7 2.43 -2.90 -6.40
C HIS A 7 2.72 -3.24 -7.86
N ILE A 8 2.74 -2.20 -8.70
CA ILE A 8 3.27 -2.21 -10.07
C ILE A 8 4.23 -1.03 -10.23
N GLY A 9 4.95 -0.96 -11.33
CA GLY A 9 5.83 0.15 -11.64
C GLY A 9 7.29 -0.14 -11.35
N GLN A 10 8.06 0.87 -10.98
CA GLN A 10 9.51 0.73 -10.83
C GLN A 10 9.93 0.78 -9.36
N PHE A 11 10.71 -0.22 -8.94
CA PHE A 11 11.38 -0.24 -7.64
C PHE A 11 12.90 -0.28 -7.85
N TYR A 12 13.60 0.75 -7.40
CA TYR A 12 15.00 1.00 -7.74
C TYR A 12 15.23 0.95 -9.28
N GLN A 13 16.09 0.05 -9.75
CA GLN A 13 16.42 -0.11 -11.17
C GLN A 13 15.53 -1.12 -11.90
N THR A 14 14.58 -1.75 -11.20
CA THR A 14 13.74 -2.80 -11.75
C THR A 14 12.36 -2.29 -12.07
N LYS A 15 11.96 -2.41 -13.34
CA LYS A 15 10.57 -2.22 -13.72
C LYS A 15 9.80 -3.52 -13.48
N TYR A 16 8.74 -3.43 -12.70
CA TYR A 16 7.76 -4.47 -12.49
C TYR A 16 6.54 -4.21 -13.38
N ASP A 17 6.57 -4.86 -14.52
CA ASP A 17 5.49 -4.77 -15.50
C ASP A 17 4.20 -5.39 -14.96
N PHE A 18 3.09 -4.68 -15.08
CA PHE A 18 1.81 -5.12 -14.53
C PHE A 18 1.31 -6.43 -15.15
N HIS A 19 1.63 -6.73 -16.43
CA HIS A 19 1.26 -8.00 -17.05
C HIS A 19 1.86 -9.18 -16.27
N ASN A 20 3.16 -9.12 -16.01
CA ASN A 20 3.87 -10.16 -15.29
C ASN A 20 3.39 -10.27 -13.83
N ILE A 21 3.14 -9.14 -13.16
CA ILE A 21 2.61 -9.11 -11.80
C ILE A 21 1.23 -9.76 -11.73
N PHE A 22 0.29 -9.32 -12.56
CA PHE A 22 -1.08 -9.82 -12.50
C PHE A 22 -1.21 -11.28 -12.95
N MET A 23 -0.38 -11.71 -13.90
CA MET A 23 -0.28 -13.12 -14.26
C MET A 23 0.29 -13.96 -13.11
N ALA A 24 1.33 -13.49 -12.42
CA ALA A 24 1.88 -14.17 -11.25
C ALA A 24 0.84 -14.33 -10.13
N LEU A 25 0.07 -13.29 -9.83
CA LEU A 25 -1.03 -13.35 -8.87
C LEU A 25 -2.08 -14.37 -9.28
N LYS A 26 -2.54 -14.32 -10.53
CA LYS A 26 -3.57 -15.22 -11.07
C LYS A 26 -3.12 -16.67 -11.09
N ASN A 27 -1.88 -16.95 -11.51
CA ASN A 27 -1.28 -18.29 -11.53
C ASN A 27 -1.20 -18.89 -10.12
N ASN A 28 -1.19 -18.07 -9.08
CA ASN A 28 -1.21 -18.48 -7.67
C ASN A 28 -2.63 -18.49 -7.04
N GLY A 29 -3.67 -18.35 -7.85
CA GLY A 29 -5.06 -18.44 -7.40
C GLY A 29 -5.58 -17.19 -6.67
N ILE A 30 -4.94 -16.04 -6.85
CA ILE A 30 -5.47 -14.76 -6.42
C ILE A 30 -6.57 -14.34 -7.39
N THR A 31 -7.72 -14.00 -6.86
CA THR A 31 -8.92 -13.60 -7.62
C THR A 31 -9.19 -12.10 -7.53
N GLU A 32 -8.58 -11.44 -6.56
CA GLU A 32 -8.70 -10.00 -6.33
C GLU A 32 -7.40 -9.45 -5.74
N THR A 33 -6.98 -8.27 -6.18
CA THR A 33 -5.87 -7.56 -5.56
C THR A 33 -6.15 -6.07 -5.42
N THR A 34 -5.63 -5.47 -4.35
CA THR A 34 -5.55 -4.02 -4.18
C THR A 34 -4.10 -3.61 -4.44
N PHE A 35 -3.90 -2.69 -5.36
CA PHE A 35 -2.55 -2.32 -5.80
C PHE A 35 -2.35 -0.81 -5.90
N ALA A 36 -1.11 -0.38 -5.72
CA ALA A 36 -0.66 0.98 -5.98
C ALA A 36 0.52 0.99 -6.96
N TYR A 37 0.61 2.05 -7.75
CA TYR A 37 1.80 2.30 -8.55
C TYR A 37 2.91 2.84 -7.64
N LEU A 38 4.11 2.26 -7.72
CA LEU A 38 5.27 2.67 -6.93
C LEU A 38 5.71 4.08 -7.29
N THR A 39 5.70 4.98 -6.33
CA THR A 39 5.99 6.41 -6.53
C THR A 39 7.33 6.76 -5.89
N PRO A 40 8.31 7.29 -6.64
CA PRO A 40 9.58 7.75 -6.09
C PRO A 40 9.41 9.03 -5.27
N LEU A 41 10.43 9.41 -4.51
CA LEU A 41 10.47 10.71 -3.84
C LEU A 41 10.72 11.83 -4.86
N PHE A 42 9.87 12.85 -4.81
CA PHE A 42 10.06 14.09 -5.55
C PHE A 42 10.34 15.26 -4.61
N THR A 43 11.22 16.16 -5.03
CA THR A 43 11.52 17.43 -4.34
C THR A 43 10.91 18.63 -5.06
N ASP A 44 10.43 18.42 -6.31
CA ASP A 44 9.88 19.45 -7.18
C ASP A 44 8.52 19.00 -7.77
N SER A 45 7.61 19.96 -7.90
CA SER A 45 6.26 19.69 -8.41
C SER A 45 6.21 19.35 -9.88
N ALA A 46 7.07 19.95 -10.72
CA ALA A 46 7.01 19.72 -12.17
C ALA A 46 7.29 18.26 -12.54
N PRO A 47 8.40 17.62 -12.10
CA PRO A 47 8.65 16.20 -12.37
C PRO A 47 7.62 15.30 -11.67
N ALA A 48 7.11 15.67 -10.48
CA ALA A 48 6.08 14.91 -9.80
C ALA A 48 4.77 14.87 -10.60
N ILE A 49 4.36 15.99 -11.20
CA ILE A 49 3.16 16.08 -12.03
C ILE A 49 3.34 15.30 -13.35
N GLU A 50 4.51 15.36 -13.97
CA GLU A 50 4.80 14.58 -15.16
C GLU A 50 4.73 13.07 -14.87
N PHE A 51 5.37 12.63 -13.79
CA PHE A 51 5.31 11.25 -13.32
C PHE A 51 3.87 10.81 -13.01
N TYR A 52 3.09 11.65 -12.30
CA TYR A 52 1.69 11.38 -12.00
C TYR A 52 0.88 11.07 -13.25
N LYS A 53 1.03 11.87 -14.31
CA LYS A 53 0.33 11.65 -15.58
C LYS A 53 0.70 10.31 -16.23
N ALA A 54 2.01 10.01 -16.29
CA ALA A 54 2.49 8.76 -16.87
C ALA A 54 2.01 7.54 -16.06
N MET A 55 2.11 7.57 -14.73
CA MET A 55 1.65 6.47 -13.88
C MET A 55 0.13 6.28 -13.95
N THR A 56 -0.64 7.36 -14.13
CA THR A 56 -2.11 7.26 -14.27
C THR A 56 -2.48 6.52 -15.55
N GLU A 57 -1.82 6.80 -16.67
CA GLU A 57 -2.04 6.09 -17.93
C GLU A 57 -1.64 4.60 -17.81
N GLU A 58 -0.47 4.29 -17.25
CA GLU A 58 -0.05 2.89 -17.04
C GLU A 58 -0.99 2.16 -16.07
N THR A 59 -1.53 2.85 -15.07
CA THR A 59 -2.53 2.27 -14.16
C THR A 59 -3.86 1.96 -14.87
N LYS A 60 -4.28 2.79 -15.83
CA LYS A 60 -5.47 2.50 -16.67
C LYS A 60 -5.25 1.25 -17.51
N GLU A 61 -4.09 1.16 -18.18
CA GLU A 61 -3.71 -0.03 -18.96
C GLU A 61 -3.71 -1.29 -18.09
N ALA A 62 -3.16 -1.19 -16.88
CA ALA A 62 -3.14 -2.29 -15.91
C ALA A 62 -4.56 -2.73 -15.50
N VAL A 63 -5.47 -1.78 -15.25
CA VAL A 63 -6.87 -2.09 -14.92
C VAL A 63 -7.58 -2.78 -16.09
N ASP A 64 -7.34 -2.36 -17.33
CA ASP A 64 -7.96 -2.98 -18.50
C ASP A 64 -7.40 -4.38 -18.75
N PHE A 65 -6.10 -4.58 -18.66
CA PHE A 65 -5.50 -5.91 -18.73
C PHE A 65 -6.03 -6.85 -17.63
N ALA A 66 -6.18 -6.37 -16.40
CA ALA A 66 -6.76 -7.18 -15.32
C ALA A 66 -8.17 -7.68 -15.65
N LYS A 67 -9.02 -6.85 -16.29
CA LYS A 67 -10.35 -7.25 -16.77
C LYS A 67 -10.25 -8.35 -17.84
N GLU A 68 -9.33 -8.23 -18.79
CA GLU A 68 -9.12 -9.22 -19.85
C GLU A 68 -8.77 -10.60 -19.28
N ILE A 69 -7.91 -10.65 -18.28
CA ILE A 69 -7.51 -11.91 -17.63
C ILE A 69 -8.48 -12.38 -16.54
N GLY A 70 -9.53 -11.61 -16.21
CA GLY A 70 -10.50 -11.95 -15.18
C GLY A 70 -9.94 -11.86 -13.75
N LEU A 71 -9.01 -10.93 -13.48
CA LEU A 71 -8.52 -10.55 -12.17
C LEU A 71 -9.26 -9.30 -11.71
N LYS A 72 -9.94 -9.35 -10.57
CA LYS A 72 -10.52 -8.14 -9.97
C LYS A 72 -9.41 -7.30 -9.35
N VAL A 73 -9.38 -6.00 -9.67
CA VAL A 73 -8.36 -5.08 -9.15
C VAL A 73 -8.99 -3.85 -8.51
N ASN A 74 -8.36 -3.36 -7.45
CA ASN A 74 -8.71 -2.15 -6.74
C ASN A 74 -7.50 -1.19 -6.78
N PRO A 75 -7.41 -0.30 -7.78
CA PRO A 75 -6.29 0.63 -7.87
C PRO A 75 -6.35 1.68 -6.76
N LEU A 76 -5.20 1.96 -6.15
CA LEU A 76 -5.01 3.04 -5.18
C LEU A 76 -4.15 4.13 -5.80
N TYR A 77 -4.46 5.38 -5.46
CA TYR A 77 -3.60 6.50 -5.80
C TYR A 77 -2.56 6.72 -4.69
N TRP A 78 -1.29 6.59 -5.02
CA TRP A 78 -0.19 6.91 -4.11
C TRP A 78 0.08 8.41 -4.15
N ILE A 79 -0.21 9.09 -3.03
CA ILE A 79 -0.16 10.56 -2.95
C ILE A 79 1.28 11.03 -2.75
N ASP A 80 1.77 11.82 -3.71
CA ASP A 80 2.97 12.62 -3.52
C ASP A 80 2.59 14.07 -3.17
N PRO A 81 3.10 14.64 -2.06
CA PRO A 81 2.78 16.01 -1.69
C PRO A 81 3.19 17.04 -2.75
N MET A 82 4.22 16.76 -3.56
CA MET A 82 4.67 17.68 -4.61
C MET A 82 3.63 17.83 -5.74
N VAL A 83 2.86 16.79 -6.02
CA VAL A 83 1.73 16.87 -6.98
C VAL A 83 0.68 17.85 -6.47
N LEU A 84 0.33 17.76 -5.18
CA LEU A 84 -0.66 18.66 -4.56
C LEU A 84 -0.13 20.10 -4.42
N PHE A 85 1.14 20.29 -4.05
CA PHE A 85 1.78 21.60 -4.03
C PHE A 85 1.89 22.23 -5.42
N GLY A 86 1.93 21.43 -6.48
CA GLY A 86 1.89 21.85 -7.87
C GLY A 86 0.49 22.26 -8.36
N GLY A 87 -0.54 22.21 -7.49
CA GLY A 87 -1.88 22.66 -7.78
C GLY A 87 -2.81 21.60 -8.38
N ILE A 88 -2.37 20.34 -8.49
CA ILE A 88 -3.27 19.24 -8.84
C ILE A 88 -4.11 18.88 -7.61
N THR A 89 -5.42 18.79 -7.77
CA THR A 89 -6.34 18.50 -6.67
C THR A 89 -6.69 17.02 -6.57
N LEU A 90 -7.01 16.53 -5.38
CA LEU A 90 -7.50 15.17 -5.18
C LEU A 90 -8.76 14.87 -6.01
N ASP A 91 -9.68 15.82 -6.12
CA ASP A 91 -10.87 15.67 -6.98
C ASP A 91 -10.51 15.46 -8.46
N SER A 92 -9.46 16.13 -8.97
CA SER A 92 -8.97 15.93 -10.33
C SER A 92 -8.38 14.53 -10.50
N ILE A 93 -7.47 14.14 -9.59
CA ILE A 93 -6.80 12.83 -9.59
C ILE A 93 -7.82 11.69 -9.60
N MET A 94 -8.79 11.73 -8.69
CA MET A 94 -9.77 10.65 -8.53
C MET A 94 -10.79 10.58 -9.68
N LYS A 95 -10.84 11.59 -10.56
CA LYS A 95 -11.65 11.56 -11.80
C LYS A 95 -10.91 10.95 -12.97
N ASP A 96 -9.59 10.97 -12.98
CA ASP A 96 -8.77 10.46 -14.09
C ASP A 96 -8.85 8.94 -14.18
N LEU A 97 -9.02 8.26 -13.03
CA LEU A 97 -9.24 6.83 -12.91
C LEU A 97 -10.15 6.55 -11.70
N ASP A 98 -10.96 5.49 -11.77
CA ASP A 98 -11.81 5.02 -10.65
C ASP A 98 -10.96 4.36 -9.54
N TYR A 99 -10.10 5.19 -8.92
CA TYR A 99 -9.33 4.76 -7.76
C TYR A 99 -10.25 4.37 -6.60
N LYS A 100 -9.86 3.35 -5.83
CA LYS A 100 -10.65 2.83 -4.69
C LYS A 100 -10.18 3.35 -3.34
N GLY A 101 -9.05 4.04 -3.31
CA GLY A 101 -8.48 4.61 -2.11
C GLY A 101 -7.18 5.35 -2.40
N LEU A 102 -6.54 5.76 -1.32
CA LEU A 102 -5.35 6.60 -1.31
C LEU A 102 -4.22 5.89 -0.56
N VAL A 103 -2.98 6.09 -0.99
CA VAL A 103 -1.79 5.64 -0.25
C VAL A 103 -1.04 6.85 0.29
N VAL A 104 -0.74 6.82 1.59
CA VAL A 104 0.15 7.77 2.28
C VAL A 104 1.38 7.01 2.75
N HIS A 105 2.56 7.40 2.28
CA HIS A 105 3.82 6.78 2.65
C HIS A 105 4.75 7.78 3.38
N PRO A 106 4.70 7.85 4.71
CA PRO A 106 5.39 8.89 5.48
C PRO A 106 6.89 8.96 5.24
N PHE A 107 7.55 7.81 5.18
CA PHE A 107 8.99 7.75 4.99
C PHE A 107 9.42 8.18 3.57
N LEU A 108 8.83 7.61 2.50
CA LEU A 108 9.25 7.92 1.12
C LEU A 108 8.86 9.32 0.67
N ASN A 109 7.69 9.81 1.07
CA ASN A 109 7.19 11.10 0.61
C ASN A 109 7.30 12.20 1.69
N ASP A 110 8.07 11.95 2.75
CA ASP A 110 8.36 12.91 3.81
C ASP A 110 7.10 13.55 4.41
N TRP A 111 6.08 12.73 4.74
CA TRP A 111 4.87 13.20 5.42
C TRP A 111 5.16 13.48 6.91
N ASN A 112 5.98 14.52 7.17
CA ASN A 112 6.29 14.93 8.53
C ASN A 112 5.08 15.64 9.17
N PRO A 113 4.44 15.06 10.21
CA PRO A 113 3.28 15.67 10.85
C PRO A 113 3.60 16.94 11.65
N SER A 114 4.89 17.21 11.92
CA SER A 114 5.34 18.44 12.57
C SER A 114 5.56 19.60 11.59
N ASP A 115 5.60 19.33 10.27
CA ASP A 115 5.59 20.35 9.24
C ASP A 115 4.16 20.84 9.01
N GLU A 116 3.92 22.14 9.20
CA GLU A 116 2.58 22.73 9.11
C GLU A 116 1.93 22.52 7.73
N LYS A 117 2.69 22.65 6.65
CA LYS A 117 2.15 22.48 5.29
C LYS A 117 1.73 21.04 5.04
N ARG A 118 2.57 20.07 5.44
CA ARG A 118 2.26 18.65 5.31
C ARG A 118 1.14 18.20 6.23
N SER A 119 1.12 18.71 7.47
CA SER A 119 0.03 18.49 8.42
C SER A 119 -1.31 19.00 7.87
N ASN A 120 -1.34 20.17 7.24
CA ASN A 120 -2.53 20.71 6.59
C ASN A 120 -2.97 19.87 5.38
N LEU A 121 -2.02 19.37 4.57
CA LEU A 121 -2.35 18.45 3.47
C LEU A 121 -2.91 17.11 3.99
N LEU A 122 -2.33 16.55 5.05
CA LEU A 122 -2.88 15.35 5.67
C LEU A 122 -4.33 15.56 6.12
N THR A 123 -4.62 16.70 6.74
CA THR A 123 -5.99 17.05 7.12
C THR A 123 -6.91 17.10 5.90
N GLN A 124 -6.51 17.76 4.81
CA GLN A 124 -7.28 17.79 3.56
C GLN A 124 -7.49 16.39 2.95
N ILE A 125 -6.48 15.49 3.03
CA ILE A 125 -6.60 14.12 2.55
C ILE A 125 -7.65 13.35 3.36
N PHE A 126 -7.63 13.46 4.68
CA PHE A 126 -8.60 12.80 5.54
C PHE A 126 -10.01 13.36 5.38
N GLU A 127 -10.18 14.69 5.30
CA GLU A 127 -11.45 15.33 4.98
C GLU A 127 -12.01 14.87 3.63
N PHE A 128 -11.13 14.79 2.62
CA PHE A 128 -11.51 14.30 1.30
C PHE A 128 -11.93 12.83 1.34
N ALA A 129 -11.16 11.98 2.01
CA ALA A 129 -11.46 10.56 2.15
C ALA A 129 -12.79 10.33 2.88
N GLU A 130 -13.04 11.07 3.97
CA GLU A 130 -14.33 11.00 4.70
C GLU A 130 -15.50 11.42 3.83
N LYS A 131 -15.41 12.59 3.17
CA LYS A 131 -16.44 13.12 2.29
C LYS A 131 -16.79 12.21 1.12
N LYS A 132 -15.80 11.50 0.58
CA LYS A 132 -15.94 10.66 -0.63
C LYS A 132 -16.01 9.17 -0.31
N ASN A 133 -15.92 8.79 0.97
CA ASN A 133 -15.90 7.40 1.43
C ASN A 133 -14.77 6.59 0.80
N TYR A 134 -13.55 7.16 0.74
CA TYR A 134 -12.34 6.47 0.34
C TYR A 134 -11.61 5.87 1.55
N GLU A 135 -10.93 4.75 1.33
CA GLU A 135 -10.02 4.16 2.31
C GLU A 135 -8.61 4.75 2.14
N ILE A 136 -7.83 4.82 3.24
CA ILE A 136 -6.43 5.25 3.21
C ILE A 136 -5.54 4.08 3.58
N TYR A 137 -4.58 3.74 2.71
CA TYR A 137 -3.51 2.79 2.97
C TYR A 137 -2.30 3.57 3.48
N PHE A 138 -1.91 3.29 4.71
CA PHE A 138 -0.92 4.07 5.43
C PHE A 138 0.31 3.21 5.72
N HIS A 139 1.45 3.56 5.10
CA HIS A 139 2.70 2.82 5.32
C HIS A 139 3.21 3.02 6.74
N THR A 140 3.69 1.95 7.39
CA THR A 140 4.20 1.98 8.76
C THR A 140 5.43 1.09 8.96
N GLY A 141 6.25 1.40 9.96
CA GLY A 141 7.21 0.47 10.54
C GLY A 141 8.57 0.35 9.84
N CYS A 142 8.97 1.31 9.01
CA CYS A 142 10.33 1.35 8.45
C CYS A 142 11.28 2.27 9.23
N SER A 143 10.75 3.29 9.90
CA SER A 143 11.52 4.32 10.61
C SER A 143 10.68 5.02 11.68
N GLU A 144 11.29 5.91 12.45
CA GLU A 144 10.57 6.77 13.40
C GLU A 144 9.59 7.72 12.70
N THR A 145 9.84 8.09 11.44
CA THR A 145 8.97 9.00 10.69
C THR A 145 7.65 8.37 10.30
N ASP A 146 7.61 7.05 10.11
CA ASP A 146 6.41 6.29 9.79
C ASP A 146 5.88 5.45 10.95
N ASN A 147 6.26 5.82 12.19
CA ASN A 147 5.60 5.32 13.38
C ASN A 147 4.13 5.78 13.38
N PRO A 148 3.16 4.86 13.36
CA PRO A 148 1.76 5.24 13.20
C PRO A 148 1.21 6.09 14.36
N LEU A 149 1.84 6.08 15.53
CA LEU A 149 1.47 6.95 16.65
C LEU A 149 1.66 8.45 16.33
N ASN A 150 2.58 8.80 15.45
CA ASN A 150 2.77 10.19 15.00
C ASN A 150 1.53 10.74 14.27
N PHE A 151 0.67 9.85 13.78
CA PHE A 151 -0.52 10.19 12.98
C PHE A 151 -1.83 9.88 13.72
N GLU A 152 -1.76 9.49 15.00
CA GLU A 152 -2.92 9.15 15.84
C GLU A 152 -4.01 10.23 15.80
N LYS A 153 -3.64 11.52 15.73
CA LYS A 153 -4.57 12.65 15.65
C LYS A 153 -5.60 12.43 14.54
N TRP A 154 -5.16 12.17 13.31
CA TRP A 154 -6.06 12.01 12.17
C TRP A 154 -6.90 10.74 12.27
N PHE A 155 -6.36 9.65 12.79
CA PHE A 155 -7.10 8.40 12.98
C PHE A 155 -8.26 8.56 13.98
N VAL A 156 -8.08 9.41 14.97
CA VAL A 156 -9.10 9.73 15.99
C VAL A 156 -10.10 10.77 15.50
N GLU A 157 -9.64 11.82 14.80
CA GLU A 157 -10.48 12.93 14.32
C GLU A 157 -11.39 12.51 13.16
N TYR A 158 -10.98 11.49 12.36
CA TYR A 158 -11.74 10.98 11.20
C TYR A 158 -12.15 9.51 11.38
N PRO A 159 -13.04 9.19 12.34
CA PRO A 159 -13.37 7.80 12.68
C PRO A 159 -14.19 7.09 11.60
N GLN A 160 -14.71 7.78 10.60
CA GLN A 160 -15.41 7.21 9.46
C GLN A 160 -14.48 6.78 8.33
N VAL A 161 -13.24 7.30 8.30
CA VAL A 161 -12.24 6.92 7.31
C VAL A 161 -11.60 5.61 7.72
N LYS A 162 -11.79 4.56 6.94
CA LYS A 162 -11.08 3.30 7.15
C LYS A 162 -9.62 3.46 6.74
N VAL A 163 -8.70 3.14 7.66
CA VAL A 163 -7.26 3.23 7.43
C VAL A 163 -6.62 1.86 7.56
N HIS A 164 -5.90 1.45 6.52
CA HIS A 164 -5.07 0.24 6.50
C HIS A 164 -3.65 0.60 6.92
N LEU A 165 -3.20 0.08 8.05
CA LEU A 165 -1.81 0.20 8.50
C LEU A 165 -1.00 -0.93 7.87
N ALA A 166 -0.14 -0.59 6.91
CA ALA A 166 0.69 -1.58 6.24
C ALA A 166 1.79 -2.13 7.17
N HIS A 167 2.15 -3.38 6.95
CA HIS A 167 3.27 -4.10 7.58
C HIS A 167 3.12 -4.47 9.05
N CYS A 168 2.54 -3.68 9.90
CA CYS A 168 2.36 -3.96 11.33
C CYS A 168 3.59 -4.59 12.01
N LYS A 169 4.81 -4.09 11.70
CA LYS A 169 6.08 -4.69 12.13
C LYS A 169 6.31 -4.63 13.64
N ASP A 170 5.92 -3.52 14.28
CA ASP A 170 5.96 -3.35 15.72
C ASP A 170 4.54 -3.50 16.29
N PRO A 171 4.28 -4.52 17.14
CA PRO A 171 2.95 -4.77 17.64
C PRO A 171 2.47 -3.74 18.66
N GLU A 172 3.35 -3.09 19.42
CA GLU A 172 2.97 -2.20 20.53
C GLU A 172 2.18 -0.97 20.03
N PRO A 173 2.68 -0.14 19.09
CA PRO A 173 1.90 0.97 18.54
C PRO A 173 0.62 0.53 17.86
N ILE A 174 0.63 -0.61 17.14
CA ILE A 174 -0.56 -1.15 16.46
C ILE A 174 -1.64 -1.53 17.46
N ILE A 175 -1.31 -2.29 18.51
CA ILE A 175 -2.25 -2.71 19.56
C ILE A 175 -2.84 -1.49 20.27
N LYS A 176 -2.00 -0.49 20.59
CA LYS A 176 -2.44 0.77 21.20
C LYS A 176 -3.46 1.50 20.34
N LEU A 177 -3.15 1.66 19.05
CA LEU A 177 -4.05 2.32 18.10
C LEU A 177 -5.33 1.52 17.84
N PHE A 178 -5.24 0.20 17.67
CA PHE A 178 -6.40 -0.66 17.49
C PHE A 178 -7.34 -0.63 18.71
N SER A 179 -6.80 -0.51 19.90
CA SER A 179 -7.62 -0.39 21.12
C SER A 179 -8.42 0.93 21.15
N LYS A 180 -7.87 1.99 20.58
CA LYS A 180 -8.46 3.33 20.58
C LYS A 180 -9.32 3.63 19.35
N CYS A 181 -8.89 3.19 18.17
CA CYS A 181 -9.49 3.54 16.88
C CYS A 181 -10.10 2.30 16.22
N LYS A 182 -11.43 2.28 16.03
CA LYS A 182 -12.15 1.14 15.43
C LYS A 182 -12.04 1.11 13.91
N ASN A 183 -11.71 2.21 13.28
CA ASN A 183 -11.56 2.40 11.84
C ASN A 183 -10.22 1.90 11.29
N LEU A 184 -9.31 1.43 12.14
CA LEU A 184 -8.01 0.94 11.72
C LEU A 184 -8.04 -0.57 11.47
N VAL A 185 -7.37 -1.01 10.42
CA VAL A 185 -7.05 -2.41 10.11
C VAL A 185 -5.58 -2.52 9.74
N GLY A 186 -5.03 -3.72 9.71
CA GLY A 186 -3.64 -3.95 9.34
C GLY A 186 -3.50 -5.06 8.30
N ASP A 187 -2.29 -5.23 7.76
CA ASP A 187 -1.98 -6.33 6.85
C ASP A 187 -0.79 -7.18 7.31
N THR A 188 -0.60 -8.29 6.61
CA THR A 188 0.45 -9.28 6.88
C THR A 188 1.71 -9.07 6.03
N ALA A 189 1.74 -8.04 5.16
CA ALA A 189 2.89 -7.74 4.33
C ALA A 189 4.11 -7.41 5.20
N PHE A 190 5.18 -8.20 5.12
CA PHE A 190 6.37 -8.06 5.98
C PHE A 190 6.09 -8.02 7.50
N CYS A 191 4.91 -8.38 7.94
CA CYS A 191 4.58 -8.47 9.36
C CYS A 191 5.34 -9.65 9.99
N PRO A 192 6.19 -9.45 11.00
CA PRO A 192 6.84 -10.57 11.70
C PRO A 192 5.80 -11.46 12.37
N GLN A 193 6.10 -12.77 12.45
CA GLN A 193 5.18 -13.73 13.04
C GLN A 193 4.84 -13.39 14.50
N ASP A 194 5.84 -13.03 15.30
CA ASP A 194 5.67 -12.64 16.70
C ASP A 194 4.82 -11.37 16.85
N SER A 195 4.98 -10.41 15.95
CA SER A 195 4.12 -9.21 15.90
C SER A 195 2.67 -9.60 15.59
N TYR A 196 2.44 -10.40 14.56
CA TYR A 196 1.10 -10.88 14.22
C TYR A 196 0.45 -11.65 15.38
N GLU A 197 1.21 -12.55 16.04
CA GLU A 197 0.71 -13.32 17.17
C GLU A 197 0.36 -12.43 18.37
N ALA A 198 1.18 -11.39 18.66
CA ALA A 198 0.91 -10.42 19.72
C ALA A 198 -0.38 -9.62 19.44
N ILE A 199 -0.58 -9.17 18.17
CA ILE A 199 -1.79 -8.47 17.75
C ILE A 199 -3.01 -9.37 17.88
N CYS A 200 -2.92 -10.63 17.44
CA CYS A 200 -4.00 -11.62 17.58
C CYS A 200 -4.32 -11.92 19.05
N LYS A 201 -3.31 -12.09 19.89
CA LYS A 201 -3.47 -12.33 21.35
C LYS A 201 -4.13 -11.15 22.06
N ALA A 202 -3.92 -9.93 21.58
CA ALA A 202 -4.60 -8.73 22.05
C ALA A 202 -6.09 -8.64 21.59
N GLY A 203 -6.58 -9.59 20.79
CA GLY A 203 -7.98 -9.67 20.35
C GLY A 203 -8.26 -9.01 19.00
N PHE A 204 -7.24 -8.67 18.21
CA PHE A 204 -7.41 -7.93 16.95
C PHE A 204 -7.19 -8.77 15.68
N LYS A 205 -7.29 -10.10 15.78
CA LYS A 205 -7.13 -11.01 14.63
C LYS A 205 -8.02 -10.64 13.44
N ASP A 206 -9.28 -10.30 13.69
CA ASP A 206 -10.27 -9.99 12.65
C ASP A 206 -10.00 -8.65 11.93
N ARG A 207 -9.02 -7.89 12.43
CA ARG A 207 -8.56 -6.63 11.84
C ARG A 207 -7.26 -6.77 11.05
N MET A 208 -6.71 -7.99 10.94
CA MET A 208 -5.50 -8.30 10.16
C MET A 208 -5.90 -8.99 8.86
N PHE A 209 -5.52 -8.41 7.74
CA PHE A 209 -5.85 -8.88 6.40
C PHE A 209 -4.61 -9.42 5.68
N PHE A 210 -4.85 -10.26 4.69
CA PHE A 210 -3.78 -10.81 3.87
C PHE A 210 -3.26 -9.77 2.88
N GLY A 211 -1.98 -9.41 2.99
CA GLY A 211 -1.23 -8.59 2.06
C GLY A 211 0.19 -9.12 1.94
N THR A 212 0.83 -8.94 0.78
CA THR A 212 2.16 -9.48 0.49
C THR A 212 3.24 -8.42 0.24
N ASP A 213 2.84 -7.19 -0.08
CA ASP A 213 3.75 -6.15 -0.59
C ASP A 213 4.52 -6.62 -1.86
N PHE A 214 3.87 -7.49 -2.65
CA PHE A 214 4.45 -7.97 -3.89
C PHE A 214 4.40 -6.87 -4.98
N PRO A 215 5.46 -6.62 -5.76
CA PRO A 215 6.69 -7.41 -5.90
C PRO A 215 7.87 -6.95 -5.02
N ILE A 216 7.67 -6.08 -4.05
CA ILE A 216 8.74 -5.64 -3.16
C ILE A 216 9.31 -6.82 -2.36
N SER A 217 8.44 -7.74 -1.93
CA SER A 217 8.83 -9.00 -1.29
C SER A 217 9.72 -9.85 -2.19
N HIS A 218 9.43 -9.92 -3.51
CA HIS A 218 10.28 -10.58 -4.51
C HIS A 218 11.65 -9.90 -4.61
N TRP A 219 11.69 -8.56 -4.67
CA TRP A 219 12.94 -7.81 -4.76
C TRP A 219 13.86 -8.11 -3.57
N TYR A 220 13.35 -8.06 -2.35
CA TYR A 220 14.14 -8.36 -1.15
C TYR A 220 14.66 -9.78 -1.11
N GLN A 221 13.90 -10.76 -1.58
CA GLN A 221 14.29 -12.15 -1.67
C GLN A 221 15.46 -12.36 -2.65
N HIS A 222 15.36 -11.83 -3.86
CA HIS A 222 16.33 -12.06 -4.93
C HIS A 222 17.52 -11.10 -4.94
N TYR A 223 17.39 -9.90 -4.37
CA TYR A 223 18.51 -9.00 -4.20
C TYR A 223 19.63 -9.62 -3.36
N ARG A 224 19.30 -10.40 -2.35
CA ARG A 224 20.28 -11.14 -1.53
C ARG A 224 20.99 -12.25 -2.29
N ASP A 225 20.32 -12.85 -3.26
CA ASP A 225 20.82 -14.01 -4.01
C ASP A 225 21.58 -13.59 -5.28
N GLY A 226 21.62 -12.29 -5.61
CA GLY A 226 22.29 -11.76 -6.80
C GLY A 226 21.65 -12.17 -8.13
N ILE A 227 20.48 -12.80 -8.09
CA ILE A 227 19.70 -13.23 -9.26
C ILE A 227 18.47 -12.32 -9.34
N PHE A 228 18.39 -11.54 -10.39
CA PHE A 228 17.29 -10.60 -10.54
C PHE A 228 16.58 -10.78 -11.87
N SER A 229 15.39 -11.36 -11.85
CA SER A 229 14.50 -11.40 -13.01
C SER A 229 13.09 -10.98 -12.59
N SER A 230 12.47 -10.08 -13.37
CA SER A 230 11.08 -9.66 -13.22
C SER A 230 10.16 -10.26 -14.29
N ASP A 231 10.56 -11.39 -14.91
CA ASP A 231 9.71 -12.14 -15.81
C ASP A 231 8.56 -12.86 -15.07
N GLU A 232 7.51 -13.20 -15.79
CA GLU A 232 6.31 -13.85 -15.23
C GLU A 232 6.62 -15.12 -14.44
N LYS A 233 7.53 -15.96 -14.92
CA LYS A 233 7.86 -17.23 -14.27
C LYS A 233 8.52 -17.00 -12.92
N SER A 234 9.56 -16.16 -12.88
CA SER A 234 10.28 -15.79 -11.66
C SER A 234 9.34 -15.17 -10.62
N LEU A 235 8.47 -14.27 -11.06
CA LEU A 235 7.48 -13.64 -10.20
C LEU A 235 6.44 -14.64 -9.70
N THR A 236 5.97 -15.57 -10.54
CA THR A 236 5.02 -16.61 -10.14
C THR A 236 5.60 -17.53 -9.06
N GLU A 237 6.85 -17.96 -9.21
CA GLU A 237 7.55 -18.81 -8.24
C GLU A 237 7.77 -18.06 -6.90
N SER A 238 8.19 -16.80 -6.96
CA SER A 238 8.40 -15.98 -5.76
C SER A 238 7.08 -15.69 -5.02
N TYR A 239 6.00 -15.41 -5.75
CA TYR A 239 4.70 -15.20 -5.12
C TYR A 239 4.19 -16.49 -4.45
N ALA A 240 4.39 -17.65 -5.08
CA ALA A 240 4.04 -18.96 -4.50
C ALA A 240 4.76 -19.19 -3.16
N GLN A 241 6.04 -18.78 -3.06
CA GLN A 241 6.79 -18.84 -1.82
C GLN A 241 6.20 -17.92 -0.74
N SER A 242 5.94 -16.64 -1.04
CA SER A 242 5.32 -15.71 -0.11
C SER A 242 3.96 -16.23 0.39
N LEU A 243 3.16 -16.81 -0.51
CA LEU A 243 1.88 -17.42 -0.17
C LEU A 243 2.04 -18.66 0.73
N SER A 244 3.08 -19.47 0.51
CA SER A 244 3.39 -20.62 1.35
C SER A 244 3.78 -20.21 2.77
N GLU A 245 4.59 -19.17 2.90
CA GLU A 245 4.97 -18.57 4.20
C GLU A 245 3.74 -18.04 4.93
N TYR A 246 2.88 -17.30 4.23
CA TYR A 246 1.60 -16.85 4.80
C TYR A 246 0.75 -18.00 5.32
N LYS A 247 0.60 -19.08 4.52
CA LYS A 247 -0.18 -20.26 4.94
C LYS A 247 0.41 -20.95 6.16
N LYS A 248 1.73 -20.97 6.28
CA LYS A 248 2.43 -21.57 7.42
C LYS A 248 2.20 -20.80 8.72
N TYR A 249 2.27 -19.47 8.68
CA TYR A 249 2.27 -18.64 9.89
C TYR A 249 0.89 -18.06 10.24
N TYR A 250 0.05 -17.76 9.27
CA TYR A 250 -1.16 -16.96 9.47
C TYR A 250 -2.49 -17.72 9.29
N LYS A 251 -2.50 -18.90 8.62
CA LYS A 251 -3.73 -19.67 8.41
C LYS A 251 -4.05 -20.72 9.49
N ASN A 252 -3.08 -21.11 10.29
CA ASN A 252 -3.22 -22.24 11.21
C ASN A 252 -3.77 -21.83 12.58
N LYS A 253 -4.87 -21.08 12.60
CA LYS A 253 -5.63 -20.93 13.87
C LYS A 253 -7.08 -20.55 13.62
#